data_c02c42b55cb284a53e4663f593d41d3e
#
_entry.id   c02c42b55cb284a53e4663f593d41d3e
#
_cell.length_a   1.000
_cell.length_b   1.000
_cell.length_c   1.000
_cell.angle_alpha   90.00
_cell.angle_beta   90.00
_cell.angle_gamma   90.00
#
_symmetry.space_group_name_H-M   'P 1'
#
loop_
_entity.id
_entity.type
_entity.pdbx_description
1 polymer ?
#
loop_
_entity_poly.entity_id
_entity_poly.type
_entity_poly.pdbx_seq_one_letter_code
_entity_poly.pdbx_strand_id
1 'polypeptide(L)'
;MAFNRGFLAALVSFLVLTTANFGAAKALTKGVFAHYMVGTVYEEHAHQDIKDASAMGLDGFALNIGDPSQNFVRQTLNYMFDHARDNYPGFKLFISMDLWAAGSAKKGLDDFDDLLRDYMGHAAYYKGPNGYPFISSFADGGLHNTTWMDWRNKWANEIYFVPDFDGSKGYYLSDPGWWEYWGDVVDGIFSWESTWPLRGHTDTSSWKNESWVREGAFSNEQAYMMGLSMLQYKNSYDTNLYRAGEDNLSWRLFNLQQMRPAPEYIQILTWNDGPESHYIGNIWPEQNNETDPTRYATQADFPHNGIRPLLSSFISSYKAGKEIMEPPTGEDAVGALWYKSIHSSTVCPDTDALISKKPDGYSAASDVLTWAVIVSSIGGPYSIRGFSGGQELQTFYLTAGYNFGTFSSLQEGDQRMELLDASGNVVMVASGGRCVTSTCPDGIYNLNPQILELTMDTSEKTCSEPITDMYPPISAAATWGTRLFGFNKCTPGMKSDIQRAYDDFHRLTDQNGVGDKIDWTSVAALEFLAPPVENERQQAQIQDVFTKASTIYPGFYFNP
;
A
#
# COMPACT_ATOMS: atom_id res chain seq x y z
N MET A 1 9.46 -59.57 75.29
CA MET A 1 10.24 -60.75 74.81
C MET A 1 10.31 -60.76 73.32
N ALA A 2 11.50 -60.94 72.78
CA ALA A 2 11.90 -61.26 71.40
C ALA A 2 11.61 -60.20 70.28
N PHE A 3 12.57 -59.53 69.98
CA PHE A 3 13.43 -59.33 68.76
C PHE A 3 12.95 -60.13 67.52
N ASN A 4 12.71 -59.47 66.42
CA ASN A 4 13.33 -59.95 65.19
C ASN A 4 13.66 -58.77 64.19
N ARG A 5 14.91 -58.78 63.74
CA ARG A 5 15.52 -57.94 62.73
C ARG A 5 15.18 -58.50 61.34
N GLY A 6 15.04 -57.70 60.41
CA GLY A 6 15.06 -58.22 59.04
C GLY A 6 14.91 -57.23 57.92
N PHE A 7 16.01 -56.97 57.30
CA PHE A 7 16.24 -56.59 55.88
C PHE A 7 15.80 -55.23 55.33
N LEU A 8 16.76 -54.36 55.31
CA LEU A 8 16.84 -53.24 54.40
C LEU A 8 17.19 -53.78 52.99
N ALA A 9 16.29 -53.70 52.03
CA ALA A 9 16.58 -53.92 50.62
C ALA A 9 16.73 -52.56 49.97
N ALA A 10 17.97 -52.22 49.59
CA ALA A 10 18.29 -51.01 48.82
C ALA A 10 17.79 -51.18 47.38
N LEU A 11 16.72 -50.46 46.99
CA LEU A 11 16.35 -50.28 45.61
C LEU A 11 17.16 -49.08 45.05
N VAL A 12 18.21 -49.36 44.31
CA VAL A 12 18.92 -48.39 43.48
C VAL A 12 18.06 -48.21 42.23
N SER A 13 17.24 -47.17 42.20
CA SER A 13 16.58 -46.72 40.98
C SER A 13 17.57 -46.00 40.12
N PHE A 14 17.98 -46.60 39.03
CA PHE A 14 18.69 -45.93 37.95
C PHE A 14 17.71 -44.96 37.25
N LEU A 15 17.81 -43.67 37.58
CA LEU A 15 17.13 -42.63 36.86
C LEU A 15 17.95 -42.37 35.59
N VAL A 16 17.58 -42.97 34.47
CA VAL A 16 18.10 -42.62 33.14
C VAL A 16 17.48 -41.25 32.80
N LEU A 17 18.25 -40.18 33.04
CA LEU A 17 17.94 -38.88 32.47
C LEU A 17 18.21 -38.99 30.95
N THR A 18 17.17 -39.27 30.19
CA THR A 18 17.17 -38.92 28.77
C THR A 18 17.09 -37.42 28.69
N THR A 19 18.23 -36.76 28.55
CA THR A 19 18.27 -35.38 28.06
C THR A 19 17.73 -35.41 26.62
N ALA A 20 16.40 -35.26 26.49
CA ALA A 20 15.85 -34.80 25.23
C ALA A 20 16.52 -33.44 24.95
N ASN A 21 17.43 -33.40 24.00
CA ASN A 21 17.83 -32.16 23.38
C ASN A 21 16.55 -31.62 22.70
N PHE A 22 15.76 -30.88 23.44
CA PHE A 22 14.91 -29.88 22.83
C PHE A 22 15.90 -28.94 22.15
N GLY A 23 16.12 -29.13 20.85
CA GLY A 23 16.78 -28.12 20.04
C GLY A 23 16.08 -26.81 20.39
N ALA A 24 16.87 -25.84 20.83
CA ALA A 24 16.36 -24.50 21.07
C ALA A 24 15.61 -24.12 19.81
N ALA A 25 14.29 -23.99 19.91
CA ALA A 25 13.48 -23.50 18.80
C ALA A 25 14.16 -22.19 18.38
N LYS A 26 14.71 -22.18 17.18
CA LYS A 26 15.36 -21.01 16.60
C LYS A 26 14.30 -19.90 16.70
N ALA A 27 14.53 -18.90 17.52
CA ALA A 27 13.58 -17.81 17.66
C ALA A 27 13.37 -17.27 16.25
N LEU A 28 12.19 -17.55 15.70
CA LEU A 28 11.82 -17.09 14.37
C LEU A 28 11.88 -15.57 14.39
N THR A 29 12.75 -15.00 13.59
CA THR A 29 12.89 -13.55 13.43
C THR A 29 11.63 -13.06 12.76
N LYS A 30 10.77 -12.39 13.50
CA LYS A 30 9.58 -11.74 12.95
C LYS A 30 10.03 -10.56 12.09
N GLY A 31 9.59 -10.52 10.83
CA GLY A 31 9.86 -9.42 9.91
C GLY A 31 8.58 -8.68 9.52
N VAL A 32 8.65 -7.35 9.47
CA VAL A 32 7.55 -6.51 8.99
C VAL A 32 8.07 -5.63 7.85
N PHE A 33 7.50 -5.81 6.69
CA PHE A 33 7.89 -5.14 5.45
C PHE A 33 6.72 -4.32 4.90
N ALA A 34 7.00 -3.36 4.03
CA ALA A 34 5.98 -2.79 3.17
C ALA A 34 6.28 -3.11 1.70
N HIS A 35 5.24 -3.38 0.95
CA HIS A 35 5.34 -3.57 -0.50
C HIS A 35 5.57 -2.21 -1.15
N TYR A 36 6.63 -2.09 -1.94
CA TYR A 36 7.04 -0.85 -2.60
C TYR A 36 6.99 -1.03 -4.11
N MET A 37 6.13 -0.26 -4.78
CA MET A 37 6.03 -0.22 -6.23
C MET A 37 7.25 0.50 -6.79
N VAL A 38 8.15 -0.22 -7.45
CA VAL A 38 9.37 0.36 -8.04
C VAL A 38 9.01 1.09 -9.33
N GLY A 39 9.06 2.41 -9.29
CA GLY A 39 8.81 3.31 -10.39
C GLY A 39 9.92 4.34 -10.52
N THR A 40 9.70 5.36 -11.35
CA THR A 40 10.58 6.53 -11.41
C THR A 40 10.44 7.31 -10.11
N VAL A 41 11.55 7.52 -9.40
CA VAL A 41 11.57 8.30 -8.16
C VAL A 41 12.85 9.13 -8.11
N TYR A 42 12.78 10.35 -7.54
CA TYR A 42 13.96 11.15 -7.28
C TYR A 42 14.77 10.57 -6.12
N GLU A 43 16.08 10.77 -6.13
CA GLU A 43 16.97 10.22 -5.10
C GLU A 43 16.56 10.65 -3.69
N GLU A 44 16.29 11.92 -3.49
CA GLU A 44 15.84 12.48 -2.21
C GLU A 44 14.51 11.90 -1.74
N HIS A 45 13.61 11.56 -2.64
CA HIS A 45 12.33 10.94 -2.31
C HIS A 45 12.50 9.46 -1.93
N ALA A 46 13.32 8.72 -2.66
CA ALA A 46 13.68 7.35 -2.29
C ALA A 46 14.35 7.28 -0.89
N HIS A 47 15.22 8.26 -0.58
CA HIS A 47 15.84 8.41 0.73
C HIS A 47 14.83 8.75 1.83
N GLN A 48 13.86 9.64 1.53
CA GLN A 48 12.81 10.00 2.47
C GLN A 48 11.90 8.80 2.79
N ASP A 49 11.57 7.99 1.79
CA ASP A 49 10.76 6.78 1.99
C ASP A 49 11.44 5.79 2.94
N ILE A 50 12.73 5.54 2.78
CA ILE A 50 13.49 4.67 3.68
C ILE A 50 13.53 5.25 5.10
N LYS A 51 13.73 6.56 5.23
CA LYS A 51 13.74 7.25 6.52
C LYS A 51 12.40 7.10 7.23
N ASP A 52 11.30 7.38 6.55
CA ASP A 52 9.95 7.31 7.11
C ASP A 52 9.58 5.88 7.50
N ALA A 53 9.86 4.91 6.63
CA ALA A 53 9.60 3.50 6.87
C ALA A 53 10.43 2.94 8.04
N SER A 54 11.70 3.30 8.12
CA SER A 54 12.57 2.94 9.23
C SER A 54 12.09 3.54 10.55
N ALA A 55 11.64 4.80 10.55
CA ALA A 55 11.08 5.47 11.72
C ALA A 55 9.80 4.79 12.23
N MET A 56 8.99 4.21 11.35
CA MET A 56 7.82 3.40 11.71
C MET A 56 8.20 2.04 12.34
N GLY A 57 9.46 1.62 12.26
CA GLY A 57 9.93 0.32 12.73
C GLY A 57 9.79 -0.81 11.72
N LEU A 58 9.54 -0.51 10.45
CA LEU A 58 9.62 -1.50 9.37
C LEU A 58 11.03 -2.06 9.25
N ASP A 59 11.14 -3.34 8.94
CA ASP A 59 12.42 -4.00 8.70
C ASP A 59 12.93 -3.79 7.28
N GLY A 60 12.05 -3.39 6.36
CA GLY A 60 12.43 -3.12 4.98
C GLY A 60 11.29 -3.00 4.00
N PHE A 61 11.65 -3.00 2.72
CA PHE A 61 10.71 -3.03 1.60
C PHE A 61 10.82 -4.31 0.79
N ALA A 62 9.65 -4.83 0.38
CA ALA A 62 9.50 -5.76 -0.73
C ALA A 62 9.40 -4.94 -2.01
N LEU A 63 10.45 -4.92 -2.82
CA LEU A 63 10.56 -4.08 -4.02
C LEU A 63 9.87 -4.78 -5.19
N ASN A 64 8.65 -4.36 -5.52
CA ASN A 64 7.86 -4.89 -6.63
C ASN A 64 8.39 -4.35 -7.96
N ILE A 65 8.72 -5.25 -8.88
CA ILE A 65 9.31 -4.93 -10.17
C ILE A 65 8.55 -5.66 -11.27
N GLY A 66 7.86 -4.90 -12.12
CA GLY A 66 7.12 -5.45 -13.26
C GLY A 66 7.99 -5.70 -14.49
N ASP A 67 8.76 -4.71 -14.93
CA ASP A 67 9.69 -4.85 -16.06
C ASP A 67 11.14 -4.60 -15.61
N PRO A 68 11.94 -5.65 -15.38
CA PRO A 68 13.32 -5.52 -14.90
C PRO A 68 14.27 -4.86 -15.91
N SER A 69 13.85 -4.68 -17.16
CA SER A 69 14.67 -4.06 -18.22
C SER A 69 14.59 -2.52 -18.25
N GLN A 70 13.67 -1.92 -17.50
CA GLN A 70 13.50 -0.47 -17.47
C GLN A 70 14.66 0.22 -16.75
N ASN A 71 15.15 1.32 -17.34
CA ASN A 71 16.30 2.03 -16.80
C ASN A 71 16.05 2.58 -15.38
N PHE A 72 14.83 3.06 -15.11
CA PHE A 72 14.49 3.59 -13.80
C PHE A 72 14.57 2.53 -12.69
N VAL A 73 14.36 1.24 -13.01
CA VAL A 73 14.43 0.15 -12.01
C VAL A 73 15.81 0.14 -11.35
N ARG A 74 16.87 0.01 -12.14
CA ARG A 74 18.24 -0.01 -11.59
C ARG A 74 18.60 1.30 -10.88
N GLN A 75 18.14 2.43 -11.41
CA GLN A 75 18.36 3.73 -10.80
C GLN A 75 17.73 3.82 -9.41
N THR A 76 16.44 3.49 -9.29
CA THR A 76 15.71 3.48 -8.02
C THR A 76 16.33 2.48 -7.02
N LEU A 77 16.67 1.28 -7.49
CA LEU A 77 17.33 0.28 -6.64
C LEU A 77 18.67 0.79 -6.11
N ASN A 78 19.51 1.42 -6.93
CA ASN A 78 20.78 1.98 -6.48
C ASN A 78 20.57 3.03 -5.40
N TYR A 79 19.64 3.99 -5.58
CA TYR A 79 19.32 4.99 -4.57
C TYR A 79 18.90 4.33 -3.24
N MET A 80 18.05 3.32 -3.29
CA MET A 80 17.53 2.67 -2.10
C MET A 80 18.57 1.79 -1.40
N PHE A 81 19.26 0.92 -2.14
CA PHE A 81 20.21 -0.02 -1.57
C PHE A 81 21.42 0.69 -0.97
N ASP A 82 21.99 1.68 -1.66
CA ASP A 82 23.11 2.45 -1.16
C ASP A 82 22.72 3.27 0.08
N HIS A 83 21.57 3.95 0.04
CA HIS A 83 21.11 4.73 1.18
C HIS A 83 20.80 3.87 2.41
N ALA A 84 20.16 2.72 2.23
CA ALA A 84 19.89 1.79 3.31
C ALA A 84 21.19 1.25 3.94
N ARG A 85 22.20 0.88 3.11
CA ARG A 85 23.51 0.45 3.60
C ARG A 85 24.19 1.50 4.45
N ASP A 86 24.21 2.74 3.96
CA ASP A 86 25.05 3.80 4.49
C ASP A 86 24.40 4.54 5.69
N ASN A 87 23.08 4.66 5.69
CA ASN A 87 22.36 5.47 6.67
C ASN A 87 21.40 4.68 7.58
N TYR A 88 20.90 3.54 7.10
CA TYR A 88 19.92 2.71 7.82
C TYR A 88 20.30 1.22 7.77
N PRO A 89 21.43 0.82 8.36
CA PRO A 89 21.97 -0.56 8.21
C PRO A 89 21.03 -1.64 8.75
N GLY A 90 20.06 -1.29 9.60
CA GLY A 90 18.99 -2.19 10.07
C GLY A 90 17.85 -2.35 9.08
N PHE A 91 17.67 -1.43 8.15
CA PHE A 91 16.63 -1.48 7.13
C PHE A 91 17.10 -2.28 5.90
N LYS A 92 16.33 -3.24 5.45
CA LYS A 92 16.72 -4.16 4.39
C LYS A 92 15.73 -4.15 3.24
N LEU A 93 16.19 -4.59 2.09
CA LEU A 93 15.44 -4.58 0.85
C LEU A 93 15.50 -5.98 0.22
N PHE A 94 14.42 -6.42 -0.38
CA PHE A 94 14.41 -7.64 -1.20
C PHE A 94 13.54 -7.46 -2.44
N ILE A 95 13.85 -8.21 -3.48
CA ILE A 95 13.14 -8.14 -4.75
C ILE A 95 11.88 -8.99 -4.66
N SER A 96 10.75 -8.41 -5.07
CA SER A 96 9.48 -9.06 -5.36
C SER A 96 9.23 -8.99 -6.86
N MET A 97 9.27 -10.13 -7.53
CA MET A 97 9.10 -10.22 -8.99
C MET A 97 7.61 -10.16 -9.32
N ASP A 98 7.16 -9.12 -9.99
CA ASP A 98 5.77 -9.00 -10.44
C ASP A 98 5.61 -9.71 -11.79
N LEU A 99 5.27 -10.99 -11.76
CA LEU A 99 5.13 -11.78 -12.98
C LEU A 99 3.85 -11.48 -13.76
N TRP A 100 2.87 -10.85 -13.12
CA TRP A 100 1.67 -10.39 -13.82
C TRP A 100 2.00 -9.19 -14.71
N ALA A 101 2.64 -8.16 -14.16
CA ALA A 101 3.07 -6.98 -14.92
C ALA A 101 4.19 -7.33 -15.91
N ALA A 102 5.14 -8.20 -15.52
CA ALA A 102 6.19 -8.69 -16.40
C ALA A 102 5.61 -9.39 -17.65
N GLY A 103 4.58 -10.22 -17.48
CA GLY A 103 3.88 -10.86 -18.60
C GLY A 103 3.29 -9.85 -19.57
N SER A 104 2.70 -8.74 -19.07
CA SER A 104 2.20 -7.63 -19.88
C SER A 104 3.33 -6.95 -20.66
N ALA A 105 4.52 -6.83 -20.08
CA ALA A 105 5.73 -6.31 -20.71
C ALA A 105 6.46 -7.35 -21.59
N LYS A 106 5.87 -8.56 -21.78
CA LYS A 106 6.49 -9.70 -22.49
C LYS A 106 7.82 -10.14 -21.86
N LYS A 107 7.90 -10.06 -20.55
CA LYS A 107 9.00 -10.54 -19.73
C LYS A 107 8.58 -11.81 -18.98
N GLY A 108 9.53 -12.60 -18.60
CA GLY A 108 9.33 -13.82 -17.85
C GLY A 108 10.30 -13.93 -16.67
N LEU A 109 10.25 -15.07 -16.01
CA LEU A 109 11.03 -15.33 -14.81
C LEU A 109 12.55 -15.12 -15.00
N ASP A 110 13.08 -15.56 -16.14
CA ASP A 110 14.52 -15.48 -16.43
C ASP A 110 15.02 -14.05 -16.69
N ASP A 111 14.13 -13.13 -17.05
CA ASP A 111 14.48 -11.71 -17.25
C ASP A 111 14.88 -11.01 -15.94
N PHE A 112 14.54 -11.57 -14.79
CA PHE A 112 14.96 -11.06 -13.47
C PHE A 112 16.35 -11.53 -13.03
N ASP A 113 16.93 -12.53 -13.67
CA ASP A 113 18.18 -13.17 -13.23
C ASP A 113 19.34 -12.20 -13.07
N ASP A 114 19.54 -11.29 -14.02
CA ASP A 114 20.63 -10.31 -13.95
C ASP A 114 20.42 -9.31 -12.80
N LEU A 115 19.17 -8.87 -12.59
CA LEU A 115 18.83 -7.98 -11.50
C LEU A 115 19.09 -8.64 -10.14
N LEU A 116 18.68 -9.89 -9.98
CA LEU A 116 18.91 -10.66 -8.76
C LEU A 116 20.43 -10.84 -8.50
N ARG A 117 21.23 -11.17 -9.54
CA ARG A 117 22.70 -11.30 -9.40
C ARG A 117 23.36 -10.00 -8.92
N ASP A 118 22.88 -8.86 -9.41
CA ASP A 118 23.46 -7.56 -9.08
C ASP A 118 23.22 -7.17 -7.63
N TYR A 119 22.04 -7.50 -7.06
CA TYR A 119 21.64 -6.98 -5.75
C TYR A 119 21.65 -7.99 -4.60
N MET A 120 21.49 -9.32 -4.83
CA MET A 120 21.43 -10.32 -3.74
C MET A 120 22.67 -10.34 -2.84
N GLY A 121 23.84 -9.94 -3.38
CA GLY A 121 25.09 -9.82 -2.62
C GLY A 121 25.21 -8.50 -1.83
N HIS A 122 24.31 -7.54 -2.00
CA HIS A 122 24.42 -6.23 -1.39
C HIS A 122 24.21 -6.30 0.13
N ALA A 123 24.93 -5.46 0.91
CA ALA A 123 24.88 -5.47 2.37
C ALA A 123 23.48 -5.11 2.94
N ALA A 124 22.69 -4.34 2.21
CA ALA A 124 21.32 -4.01 2.56
C ALA A 124 20.28 -5.02 2.03
N TYR A 125 20.70 -6.10 1.37
CA TYR A 125 19.75 -7.12 0.93
C TYR A 125 19.26 -7.96 2.11
N TYR A 126 17.94 -8.17 2.21
CA TYR A 126 17.34 -8.99 3.26
C TYR A 126 17.66 -10.47 3.06
N LYS A 127 17.95 -11.16 4.16
CA LYS A 127 18.25 -12.59 4.17
C LYS A 127 17.28 -13.35 5.06
N GLY A 128 16.83 -14.48 4.56
CA GLY A 128 15.98 -15.40 5.31
C GLY A 128 16.70 -16.04 6.50
N PRO A 129 16.00 -16.87 7.29
CA PRO A 129 16.55 -17.51 8.49
C PRO A 129 17.73 -18.44 8.21
N ASN A 130 17.83 -18.96 6.98
CA ASN A 130 18.94 -19.80 6.50
C ASN A 130 20.18 -18.99 6.08
N GLY A 131 20.10 -17.64 6.11
CA GLY A 131 21.16 -16.73 5.70
C GLY A 131 21.21 -16.47 4.18
N TYR A 132 20.31 -17.06 3.41
CA TYR A 132 20.21 -16.86 1.97
C TYR A 132 19.37 -15.63 1.61
N PRO A 133 19.62 -15.01 0.43
CA PRO A 133 18.80 -13.88 -0.05
C PRO A 133 17.30 -14.23 -0.08
N PHE A 134 16.49 -13.32 0.46
CA PHE A 134 15.03 -13.46 0.44
C PHE A 134 14.48 -12.95 -0.89
N ILE A 135 13.68 -13.74 -1.56
CA ILE A 135 13.01 -13.37 -2.81
C ILE A 135 11.51 -13.61 -2.65
N SER A 136 10.71 -12.71 -3.21
CA SER A 136 9.26 -12.87 -3.30
C SER A 136 8.80 -12.72 -4.75
N SER A 137 7.54 -13.01 -5.00
CA SER A 137 6.87 -12.68 -6.27
C SER A 137 5.46 -12.18 -6.00
N PHE A 138 4.91 -11.46 -6.99
CA PHE A 138 3.49 -11.25 -7.18
C PHE A 138 3.05 -12.10 -8.36
N ALA A 139 2.09 -12.99 -8.13
CA ALA A 139 1.62 -14.05 -9.00
C ALA A 139 2.66 -15.14 -9.33
N ASP A 140 2.16 -16.31 -9.76
CA ASP A 140 2.95 -17.45 -10.21
C ASP A 140 3.37 -17.37 -11.70
N GLY A 141 2.91 -16.32 -12.41
CA GLY A 141 3.15 -16.14 -13.84
C GLY A 141 2.46 -17.18 -14.73
N GLY A 142 1.54 -17.98 -14.21
CA GLY A 142 0.94 -19.10 -14.91
C GLY A 142 1.95 -20.24 -15.22
N LEU A 143 3.07 -20.30 -14.50
CA LEU A 143 4.15 -21.25 -14.71
C LEU A 143 3.91 -22.54 -13.90
N HIS A 144 4.45 -23.65 -14.41
CA HIS A 144 4.43 -24.92 -13.69
C HIS A 144 5.47 -24.97 -12.57
N ASN A 145 5.23 -25.79 -11.54
CA ASN A 145 6.18 -26.01 -10.45
C ASN A 145 7.55 -26.46 -10.94
N THR A 146 7.63 -27.26 -12.01
CA THR A 146 8.91 -27.70 -12.63
C THR A 146 9.70 -26.53 -13.19
N THR A 147 9.04 -25.53 -13.79
CA THR A 147 9.71 -24.31 -14.29
C THR A 147 10.30 -23.50 -13.13
N TRP A 148 9.54 -23.36 -12.06
CA TRP A 148 10.01 -22.68 -10.84
C TRP A 148 11.15 -23.46 -10.16
N MET A 149 11.06 -24.78 -10.14
CA MET A 149 12.14 -25.64 -9.61
C MET A 149 13.42 -25.51 -10.44
N ASP A 150 13.32 -25.51 -11.77
CA ASP A 150 14.46 -25.32 -12.65
C ASP A 150 15.08 -23.94 -12.46
N TRP A 151 14.27 -22.91 -12.30
CA TRP A 151 14.76 -21.57 -11.97
C TRP A 151 15.46 -21.54 -10.61
N ARG A 152 14.86 -22.12 -9.58
CA ARG A 152 15.46 -22.20 -8.23
C ARG A 152 16.81 -22.94 -8.25
N ASN A 153 16.93 -23.99 -9.05
CA ASN A 153 18.17 -24.76 -9.21
C ASN A 153 19.33 -23.93 -9.81
N LYS A 154 19.03 -22.89 -10.61
CA LYS A 154 20.07 -21.95 -11.10
C LYS A 154 20.81 -21.24 -9.96
N TRP A 155 20.15 -21.06 -8.82
CA TRP A 155 20.70 -20.43 -7.62
C TRP A 155 21.30 -21.44 -6.64
N ALA A 156 21.56 -22.68 -7.07
CA ALA A 156 22.07 -23.77 -6.23
C ALA A 156 21.27 -24.00 -4.94
N ASN A 157 19.98 -23.67 -4.94
CA ASN A 157 19.09 -23.64 -3.77
C ASN A 157 19.58 -22.69 -2.64
N GLU A 158 20.41 -21.71 -2.94
CA GLU A 158 20.92 -20.71 -2.00
C GLU A 158 20.07 -19.43 -2.00
N ILE A 159 18.76 -19.58 -2.06
CA ILE A 159 17.75 -18.52 -1.93
C ILE A 159 16.71 -18.91 -0.87
N TYR A 160 16.05 -17.92 -0.28
CA TYR A 160 14.88 -18.10 0.58
C TYR A 160 13.66 -17.49 -0.13
N PHE A 161 12.79 -18.36 -0.63
CA PHE A 161 11.73 -17.97 -1.55
C PHE A 161 10.34 -18.02 -0.92
N VAL A 162 9.69 -16.85 -0.82
CA VAL A 162 8.35 -16.67 -0.25
C VAL A 162 7.47 -15.94 -1.27
N PRO A 163 6.95 -16.65 -2.27
CA PRO A 163 6.14 -16.06 -3.33
C PRO A 163 4.67 -15.87 -2.94
N ASP A 164 3.98 -15.04 -3.71
CA ASP A 164 2.53 -14.96 -3.80
C ASP A 164 2.05 -15.87 -4.95
N PHE A 165 1.60 -17.06 -4.60
CA PHE A 165 1.02 -18.02 -5.54
C PHE A 165 -0.48 -18.21 -5.31
N ASP A 166 -1.12 -17.20 -4.73
CA ASP A 166 -2.50 -17.28 -4.28
C ASP A 166 -3.53 -17.43 -5.42
N GLY A 167 -3.17 -17.03 -6.64
CA GLY A 167 -3.94 -17.31 -7.86
C GLY A 167 -3.89 -18.77 -8.31
N SER A 168 -2.98 -19.58 -7.78
CA SER A 168 -2.82 -20.98 -8.18
C SER A 168 -3.93 -21.88 -7.62
N LYS A 169 -4.32 -22.89 -8.42
CA LYS A 169 -5.43 -23.78 -8.06
C LYS A 169 -5.15 -24.53 -6.75
N GLY A 170 -6.06 -24.43 -5.80
CA GLY A 170 -5.99 -25.15 -4.52
C GLY A 170 -5.35 -24.38 -3.38
N TYR A 171 -4.77 -23.21 -3.64
CA TYR A 171 -4.08 -22.41 -2.63
C TYR A 171 -4.94 -22.12 -1.39
N TYR A 172 -6.18 -21.69 -1.58
CA TYR A 172 -7.13 -21.37 -0.50
C TYR A 172 -7.96 -22.55 -0.02
N LEU A 173 -7.65 -23.72 -0.49
CA LEU A 173 -8.29 -24.95 -0.02
C LEU A 173 -7.35 -25.63 0.97
N SER A 174 -7.92 -26.30 1.98
CA SER A 174 -7.16 -27.23 2.83
C SER A 174 -6.76 -28.49 2.05
N ASP A 175 -6.43 -28.33 0.79
CA ASP A 175 -6.10 -29.42 -0.12
C ASP A 175 -4.61 -29.76 -0.03
N PRO A 176 -4.23 -30.93 0.47
CA PRO A 176 -2.82 -31.34 0.51
C PRO A 176 -2.17 -31.34 -0.88
N GLY A 177 -2.93 -31.47 -1.97
CA GLY A 177 -2.40 -31.48 -3.34
C GLY A 177 -1.70 -30.19 -3.74
N TRP A 178 -2.06 -29.04 -3.16
CA TRP A 178 -1.29 -27.81 -3.39
C TRP A 178 0.12 -27.94 -2.85
N TRP A 179 0.29 -28.44 -1.63
CA TRP A 179 1.59 -28.62 -1.00
C TRP A 179 2.41 -29.75 -1.64
N GLU A 180 1.76 -30.80 -2.10
CA GLU A 180 2.42 -31.86 -2.90
C GLU A 180 2.98 -31.31 -4.20
N TYR A 181 2.35 -30.28 -4.79
CA TYR A 181 2.78 -29.70 -6.06
C TYR A 181 3.80 -28.56 -5.89
N TRP A 182 3.61 -27.69 -4.89
CA TRP A 182 4.41 -26.47 -4.73
C TRP A 182 5.40 -26.51 -3.56
N GLY A 183 5.23 -27.41 -2.61
CA GLY A 183 5.98 -27.40 -1.34
C GLY A 183 7.50 -27.41 -1.49
N ASP A 184 8.03 -28.14 -2.47
CA ASP A 184 9.47 -28.19 -2.74
C ASP A 184 10.01 -26.91 -3.42
N VAL A 185 9.12 -26.08 -3.98
CA VAL A 185 9.48 -24.84 -4.66
C VAL A 185 9.67 -23.69 -3.66
N VAL A 186 8.92 -23.69 -2.55
CA VAL A 186 8.80 -22.54 -1.65
C VAL A 186 9.48 -22.80 -0.30
N ASP A 187 9.97 -21.75 0.36
CA ASP A 187 10.41 -21.76 1.76
C ASP A 187 9.36 -21.08 2.67
N GLY A 188 8.34 -20.52 2.08
CA GLY A 188 7.19 -19.91 2.70
C GLY A 188 6.22 -19.46 1.64
N ILE A 189 5.08 -18.91 2.08
CA ILE A 189 4.04 -18.43 1.19
C ILE A 189 3.54 -17.06 1.62
N PHE A 190 3.05 -16.31 0.65
CA PHE A 190 2.42 -15.00 0.80
C PHE A 190 1.07 -15.00 0.07
N SER A 191 0.11 -14.25 0.57
CA SER A 191 -1.17 -14.05 -0.10
C SER A 191 -1.53 -12.57 -0.16
N TRP A 192 -1.69 -12.09 -1.39
CA TRP A 192 -2.19 -10.75 -1.67
C TRP A 192 -3.70 -10.67 -1.49
N GLU A 193 -4.43 -11.57 -2.14
CA GLU A 193 -5.89 -11.55 -2.23
C GLU A 193 -6.61 -11.77 -0.89
N SER A 194 -5.98 -12.47 0.08
CA SER A 194 -6.56 -12.66 1.40
C SER A 194 -6.53 -11.41 2.28
N THR A 195 -5.88 -10.35 1.83
CA THR A 195 -5.68 -9.12 2.61
C THR A 195 -6.98 -8.34 2.80
N TRP A 196 -7.94 -8.46 1.91
CA TRP A 196 -9.22 -7.77 1.94
C TRP A 196 -10.40 -8.72 1.87
N PRO A 197 -11.60 -8.27 2.28
CA PRO A 197 -12.84 -8.99 2.01
C PRO A 197 -13.03 -9.19 0.49
N LEU A 198 -13.79 -10.20 0.12
CA LEU A 198 -14.23 -10.37 -1.27
C LEU A 198 -15.05 -9.16 -1.72
N ARG A 199 -15.03 -8.85 -3.01
CA ARG A 199 -15.81 -7.73 -3.58
C ARG A 199 -17.28 -7.87 -3.24
N GLY A 200 -17.89 -6.80 -2.78
CA GLY A 200 -19.30 -6.76 -2.37
C GLY A 200 -19.58 -7.41 -1.00
N HIS A 201 -18.55 -7.82 -0.27
CA HIS A 201 -18.67 -8.38 1.08
C HIS A 201 -17.97 -7.49 2.10
N THR A 202 -18.52 -7.47 3.31
CA THR A 202 -17.92 -6.79 4.47
C THR A 202 -17.37 -7.77 5.48
N ASP A 203 -17.69 -9.05 5.32
CA ASP A 203 -17.31 -10.07 6.27
C ASP A 203 -15.83 -10.46 6.11
N THR A 204 -15.29 -10.97 7.19
CA THR A 204 -13.93 -11.51 7.26
C THR A 204 -13.84 -12.90 6.59
N SER A 205 -14.56 -13.13 5.48
CA SER A 205 -14.50 -14.41 4.75
C SER A 205 -13.08 -14.69 4.24
N SER A 206 -12.34 -13.64 3.89
CA SER A 206 -10.90 -13.72 3.62
C SER A 206 -10.12 -14.29 4.81
N TRP A 207 -10.54 -14.00 6.02
CA TRP A 207 -9.92 -14.51 7.24
C TRP A 207 -10.00 -16.04 7.37
N LYS A 208 -11.09 -16.66 6.99
CA LYS A 208 -11.21 -18.13 6.97
C LYS A 208 -10.23 -18.74 5.97
N ASN A 209 -10.16 -18.17 4.78
CA ASN A 209 -9.22 -18.64 3.76
C ASN A 209 -7.77 -18.49 4.25
N GLU A 210 -7.46 -17.36 4.88
CA GLU A 210 -6.14 -17.08 5.42
C GLU A 210 -5.75 -18.03 6.57
N SER A 211 -6.70 -18.42 7.43
CA SER A 211 -6.41 -19.40 8.48
C SER A 211 -6.03 -20.77 7.89
N TRP A 212 -6.67 -21.20 6.81
CA TRP A 212 -6.32 -22.46 6.12
C TRP A 212 -4.95 -22.40 5.46
N VAL A 213 -4.64 -21.26 4.78
CA VAL A 213 -3.33 -21.04 4.17
C VAL A 213 -2.22 -21.09 5.23
N ARG A 214 -2.41 -20.39 6.33
CA ARG A 214 -1.48 -20.40 7.47
C ARG A 214 -1.32 -21.80 8.10
N GLU A 215 -2.41 -22.51 8.33
CA GLU A 215 -2.37 -23.88 8.85
C GLU A 215 -1.65 -24.82 7.90
N GLY A 216 -1.84 -24.64 6.59
CA GLY A 216 -1.11 -25.37 5.56
C GLY A 216 0.38 -25.11 5.62
N ALA A 217 0.81 -23.85 5.67
CA ALA A 217 2.20 -23.46 5.80
C ALA A 217 2.83 -24.05 7.06
N PHE A 218 2.19 -23.88 8.20
CA PHE A 218 2.64 -24.40 9.48
C PHE A 218 2.77 -25.94 9.49
N SER A 219 1.79 -26.64 8.93
CA SER A 219 1.80 -28.11 8.85
C SER A 219 2.92 -28.67 7.95
N ASN A 220 3.42 -27.86 7.02
CA ASN A 220 4.52 -28.18 6.14
C ASN A 220 5.87 -27.55 6.56
N GLU A 221 5.94 -26.99 7.78
CA GLU A 221 7.13 -26.34 8.34
C GLU A 221 7.65 -25.16 7.45
N GLN A 222 6.72 -24.51 6.72
CA GLN A 222 7.00 -23.41 5.84
C GLN A 222 6.61 -22.07 6.49
N ALA A 223 7.33 -21.00 6.15
CA ALA A 223 7.02 -19.67 6.63
C ALA A 223 5.71 -19.14 6.04
N TYR A 224 5.03 -18.30 6.81
CA TYR A 224 3.87 -17.57 6.34
C TYR A 224 4.08 -16.06 6.44
N MET A 225 3.91 -15.36 5.31
CA MET A 225 3.90 -13.90 5.22
C MET A 225 2.46 -13.43 5.02
N MET A 226 1.94 -12.70 6.01
CA MET A 226 0.57 -12.22 6.02
C MET A 226 0.46 -10.81 5.46
N GLY A 227 -0.45 -10.59 4.52
CA GLY A 227 -0.78 -9.24 4.02
C GLY A 227 -1.54 -8.41 5.05
N LEU A 228 -1.26 -7.12 5.11
CA LEU A 228 -1.95 -6.16 5.98
C LEU A 228 -2.28 -4.88 5.20
N SER A 229 -3.57 -4.55 5.09
CA SER A 229 -4.02 -3.35 4.39
C SER A 229 -5.34 -2.83 4.95
N MET A 230 -5.64 -1.58 4.66
CA MET A 230 -6.92 -0.96 5.03
C MET A 230 -8.01 -1.40 4.05
N LEU A 231 -7.95 -0.92 2.82
CA LEU A 231 -8.94 -1.16 1.76
C LEU A 231 -8.23 -1.35 0.43
N GLN A 232 -8.99 -1.68 -0.61
CA GLN A 232 -8.54 -1.53 -1.99
C GLN A 232 -9.60 -0.76 -2.79
N TYR A 233 -9.20 0.38 -3.34
CA TYR A 233 -10.03 1.15 -4.26
C TYR A 233 -9.19 1.54 -5.48
N LYS A 234 -9.67 1.17 -6.66
CA LYS A 234 -9.04 1.48 -7.94
C LYS A 234 -10.09 1.99 -8.91
N ASN A 235 -9.78 3.09 -9.58
CA ASN A 235 -10.63 3.67 -10.62
C ASN A 235 -9.78 4.20 -11.78
N SER A 236 -8.97 3.31 -12.36
CA SER A 236 -8.02 3.59 -13.43
C SER A 236 -7.72 2.34 -14.24
N TYR A 237 -7.10 2.50 -15.41
CA TYR A 237 -6.68 1.40 -16.30
C TYR A 237 -7.83 0.44 -16.63
N ASP A 238 -8.98 0.99 -17.05
CA ASP A 238 -10.21 0.23 -17.34
C ASP A 238 -10.73 -0.64 -16.18
N THR A 239 -10.26 -0.37 -14.97
CA THR A 239 -10.66 -1.06 -13.75
C THR A 239 -11.32 -0.09 -12.79
N ASN A 240 -12.51 -0.45 -12.29
CA ASN A 240 -13.19 0.29 -11.24
C ASN A 240 -13.72 -0.70 -10.20
N LEU A 241 -13.01 -0.82 -9.08
CA LEU A 241 -13.31 -1.81 -8.03
C LEU A 241 -13.16 -1.21 -6.63
N TYR A 242 -13.86 -1.82 -5.68
CA TYR A 242 -13.77 -1.54 -4.26
C TYR A 242 -13.83 -2.82 -3.44
N ARG A 243 -12.92 -2.94 -2.49
CA ARG A 243 -12.96 -3.93 -1.40
C ARG A 243 -13.07 -3.17 -0.09
N ALA A 244 -14.08 -3.51 0.69
CA ALA A 244 -14.43 -2.80 1.90
C ALA A 244 -13.26 -2.75 2.89
N GLY A 245 -13.05 -1.56 3.44
CA GLY A 245 -11.94 -1.27 4.32
C GLY A 245 -12.32 -0.54 5.59
N GLU A 246 -13.60 -0.33 5.82
CA GLU A 246 -14.05 0.44 6.98
C GLU A 246 -13.44 -0.11 8.27
N ASP A 247 -13.53 -1.39 8.50
CA ASP A 247 -12.97 -2.05 9.68
C ASP A 247 -11.96 -3.18 9.38
N ASN A 248 -11.64 -3.41 8.12
CA ASN A 248 -10.74 -4.50 7.69
C ASN A 248 -9.38 -4.43 8.42
N LEU A 249 -8.69 -3.29 8.36
CA LEU A 249 -7.40 -3.13 9.02
C LEU A 249 -7.52 -3.38 10.53
N SER A 250 -8.57 -2.85 11.15
CA SER A 250 -8.80 -2.96 12.58
C SER A 250 -8.93 -4.41 13.02
N TRP A 251 -9.76 -5.19 12.32
CA TRP A 251 -9.91 -6.61 12.59
C TRP A 251 -8.64 -7.41 12.30
N ARG A 252 -7.90 -7.06 11.26
CA ARG A 252 -6.63 -7.74 10.95
C ARG A 252 -5.59 -7.52 12.05
N LEU A 253 -5.43 -6.29 12.53
CA LEU A 253 -4.53 -5.98 13.66
C LEU A 253 -4.94 -6.73 14.93
N PHE A 254 -6.23 -6.74 15.27
CA PHE A 254 -6.75 -7.46 16.42
C PHE A 254 -6.48 -8.97 16.31
N ASN A 255 -6.78 -9.56 15.16
CA ASN A 255 -6.60 -10.98 14.93
C ASN A 255 -5.12 -11.40 14.95
N LEU A 256 -4.23 -10.59 14.33
CA LEU A 256 -2.78 -10.82 14.37
C LEU A 256 -2.24 -10.86 15.80
N GLN A 257 -2.74 -10.00 16.67
CA GLN A 257 -2.35 -9.99 18.07
C GLN A 257 -2.76 -11.27 18.81
N GLN A 258 -3.91 -11.86 18.44
CA GLN A 258 -4.43 -13.09 19.04
C GLN A 258 -3.85 -14.37 18.41
N MET A 259 -3.26 -14.26 17.22
CA MET A 259 -2.82 -15.43 16.44
C MET A 259 -1.65 -16.15 17.10
N ARG A 260 -1.82 -17.48 17.30
CA ARG A 260 -0.77 -18.36 17.86
C ARG A 260 -0.70 -19.67 17.05
N PRO A 261 0.44 -20.03 16.46
CA PRO A 261 1.62 -19.18 16.29
C PRO A 261 1.31 -17.96 15.42
N ALA A 262 2.00 -16.85 15.68
CA ALA A 262 1.92 -15.68 14.81
C ALA A 262 2.64 -15.99 13.48
N PRO A 263 2.28 -15.33 12.35
CA PRO A 263 3.05 -15.44 11.11
C PRO A 263 4.49 -14.98 11.34
N GLU A 264 5.43 -15.51 10.56
CA GLU A 264 6.85 -15.11 10.61
C GLU A 264 7.04 -13.72 10.02
N TYR A 265 6.26 -13.41 8.99
CA TYR A 265 6.37 -12.14 8.26
C TYR A 265 5.02 -11.47 8.12
N ILE A 266 5.08 -10.12 8.07
CA ILE A 266 3.95 -9.28 7.69
C ILE A 266 4.40 -8.42 6.53
N GLN A 267 3.55 -8.28 5.53
CA GLN A 267 3.76 -7.35 4.43
C GLN A 267 2.61 -6.34 4.37
N ILE A 268 2.90 -5.07 4.62
CA ILE A 268 1.92 -4.00 4.50
C ILE A 268 1.72 -3.70 3.01
N LEU A 269 0.49 -3.75 2.56
CA LEU A 269 0.06 -3.46 1.21
C LEU A 269 -0.64 -2.10 1.17
N THR A 270 0.05 -1.06 0.70
CA THR A 270 1.41 -0.95 0.21
C THR A 270 2.10 0.27 0.83
N TRP A 271 3.36 0.55 0.45
CA TRP A 271 3.97 1.82 0.78
C TRP A 271 3.43 2.94 -0.12
N ASN A 272 3.36 2.73 -1.44
CA ASN A 272 3.21 3.81 -2.43
C ASN A 272 2.31 3.49 -3.64
N ASP A 273 1.41 2.53 -3.56
CA ASP A 273 0.46 2.25 -4.65
C ASP A 273 -0.72 3.23 -4.61
N GLY A 274 -0.54 4.39 -5.22
CA GLY A 274 -1.60 5.39 -5.38
C GLY A 274 -2.78 4.89 -6.21
N PRO A 275 -2.57 4.25 -7.37
CA PRO A 275 -3.63 3.72 -8.21
C PRO A 275 -4.61 2.79 -7.51
N GLU A 276 -4.18 2.02 -6.51
CA GLU A 276 -5.05 1.11 -5.74
C GLU A 276 -5.47 1.66 -4.37
N SER A 277 -5.08 2.90 -4.04
CA SER A 277 -5.50 3.64 -2.83
C SER A 277 -5.16 2.97 -1.49
N HIS A 278 -4.29 1.97 -1.47
CA HIS A 278 -3.92 1.27 -0.24
C HIS A 278 -2.50 1.60 0.26
N TYR A 279 -1.98 2.74 -0.11
CA TYR A 279 -0.69 3.24 0.35
C TYR A 279 -0.75 3.76 1.81
N ILE A 280 0.37 3.60 2.53
CA ILE A 280 0.58 4.21 3.85
C ILE A 280 1.78 5.16 3.84
N GLY A 281 2.59 5.10 2.79
CA GLY A 281 3.78 5.89 2.55
C GLY A 281 3.50 7.16 1.75
N ASN A 282 4.52 7.65 1.09
CA ASN A 282 4.40 8.82 0.21
C ASN A 282 4.08 8.36 -1.21
N ILE A 283 3.16 9.06 -1.87
CA ILE A 283 2.89 8.90 -3.30
C ILE A 283 3.47 10.11 -4.03
N TRP A 284 4.69 9.93 -4.53
CA TRP A 284 5.43 11.01 -5.17
C TRP A 284 4.90 11.32 -6.57
N PRO A 285 4.81 12.61 -6.97
CA PRO A 285 4.25 12.98 -8.28
C PRO A 285 4.98 12.38 -9.47
N GLU A 286 6.31 12.23 -9.41
CA GLU A 286 7.09 11.65 -10.50
C GLU A 286 6.81 10.16 -10.72
N GLN A 287 6.26 9.49 -9.72
CA GLN A 287 5.87 8.08 -9.76
C GLN A 287 4.36 7.91 -9.99
N ASN A 288 3.56 8.89 -9.56
CA ASN A 288 2.11 8.88 -9.60
C ASN A 288 1.59 10.07 -10.43
N ASN A 289 2.06 10.23 -11.67
CA ASN A 289 1.71 11.34 -12.55
C ASN A 289 0.71 10.98 -13.65
N GLU A 290 0.21 9.75 -13.65
CA GLU A 290 -0.76 9.30 -14.63
C GLU A 290 -2.12 9.94 -14.38
N THR A 291 -2.81 10.31 -15.48
CA THR A 291 -3.99 11.17 -15.46
C THR A 291 -5.11 10.61 -14.59
N ASP A 292 -5.42 9.31 -14.71
CA ASP A 292 -6.57 8.74 -13.99
C ASP A 292 -6.30 8.59 -12.48
N PRO A 293 -5.19 7.98 -12.02
CA PRO A 293 -4.91 7.88 -10.59
C PRO A 293 -4.80 9.23 -9.88
N THR A 294 -4.20 10.25 -10.52
CA THR A 294 -4.05 11.58 -9.89
C THR A 294 -5.38 12.29 -9.62
N ARG A 295 -6.47 11.84 -10.24
CA ARG A 295 -7.81 12.40 -10.00
C ARG A 295 -8.43 11.96 -8.66
N TYR A 296 -7.97 10.88 -8.06
CA TYR A 296 -8.54 10.35 -6.82
C TYR A 296 -7.51 9.97 -5.76
N ALA A 297 -6.22 9.97 -6.09
CA ALA A 297 -5.15 9.60 -5.17
C ALA A 297 -3.96 10.54 -5.33
N THR A 298 -3.91 11.60 -4.53
CA THR A 298 -2.76 12.50 -4.42
C THR A 298 -2.32 12.63 -2.97
N GLN A 299 -1.03 12.86 -2.76
CA GLN A 299 -0.51 13.10 -1.40
C GLN A 299 -1.15 14.32 -0.73
N ALA A 300 -1.53 15.33 -1.53
CA ALA A 300 -2.09 16.58 -1.00
C ALA A 300 -3.54 16.43 -0.54
N ASP A 301 -4.33 15.61 -1.25
CA ASP A 301 -5.77 15.54 -1.04
C ASP A 301 -6.21 14.32 -0.23
N PHE A 302 -5.44 13.24 -0.33
CA PHE A 302 -5.69 11.97 0.32
C PHE A 302 -4.41 11.44 1.00
N PRO A 303 -3.84 12.17 1.99
CA PRO A 303 -2.68 11.68 2.74
C PRO A 303 -3.09 10.52 3.64
N HIS A 304 -2.40 9.37 3.52
CA HIS A 304 -2.67 8.22 4.39
C HIS A 304 -1.66 8.09 5.55
N ASN A 305 -0.73 9.01 5.66
CA ASN A 305 0.30 8.99 6.71
C ASN A 305 -0.27 9.11 8.13
N GLY A 306 -1.51 9.56 8.31
CA GLY A 306 -2.17 9.61 9.62
C GLY A 306 -2.33 8.24 10.31
N ILE A 307 -2.22 7.13 9.57
CA ILE A 307 -2.26 5.78 10.14
C ILE A 307 -0.91 5.31 10.71
N ARG A 308 0.20 5.96 10.36
CA ARG A 308 1.56 5.49 10.67
C ARG A 308 1.84 5.34 12.17
N PRO A 309 1.44 6.24 13.09
CA PRO A 309 1.67 6.07 14.54
C PRO A 309 0.99 4.83 15.10
N LEU A 310 -0.24 4.54 14.65
CA LEU A 310 -0.97 3.32 15.03
C LEU A 310 -0.22 2.06 14.57
N LEU A 311 0.20 2.02 13.30
CA LEU A 311 0.96 0.90 12.73
C LEU A 311 2.33 0.75 13.39
N SER A 312 3.02 1.83 13.73
CA SER A 312 4.31 1.79 14.43
C SER A 312 4.19 1.10 15.79
N SER A 313 3.16 1.42 16.56
CA SER A 313 2.87 0.76 17.85
C SER A 313 2.53 -0.72 17.67
N PHE A 314 1.76 -1.06 16.65
CA PHE A 314 1.49 -2.46 16.30
C PHE A 314 2.79 -3.20 15.94
N ILE A 315 3.62 -2.66 15.05
CA ILE A 315 4.89 -3.26 14.61
C ILE A 315 5.80 -3.55 15.81
N SER A 316 5.95 -2.55 16.69
CA SER A 316 6.74 -2.69 17.92
C SER A 316 6.24 -3.83 18.81
N SER A 317 4.93 -3.89 19.03
CA SER A 317 4.29 -4.92 19.87
C SER A 317 4.37 -6.31 19.25
N TYR A 318 4.13 -6.41 17.95
CA TYR A 318 4.22 -7.66 17.20
C TYR A 318 5.66 -8.23 17.22
N LYS A 319 6.66 -7.42 16.91
CA LYS A 319 8.08 -7.83 16.91
C LYS A 319 8.54 -8.26 18.31
N ALA A 320 8.07 -7.57 19.34
CA ALA A 320 8.35 -7.92 20.72
C ALA A 320 7.54 -9.11 21.26
N GLY A 321 6.57 -9.63 20.48
CA GLY A 321 5.69 -10.73 20.91
C GLY A 321 4.77 -10.37 22.07
N LYS A 322 4.44 -9.08 22.24
CA LYS A 322 3.55 -8.60 23.30
C LYS A 322 2.11 -9.05 23.06
N GLU A 323 1.40 -9.34 24.13
CA GLU A 323 -0.04 -9.67 24.09
C GLU A 323 -0.91 -8.42 24.03
N ILE A 324 -0.40 -7.28 24.51
CA ILE A 324 -1.10 -5.99 24.54
C ILE A 324 -0.27 -5.00 23.72
N MET A 325 -0.91 -4.29 22.81
CA MET A 325 -0.29 -3.19 22.10
C MET A 325 -0.16 -1.98 23.03
N GLU A 326 0.98 -1.32 22.96
CA GLU A 326 1.26 -0.12 23.75
C GLU A 326 1.62 1.03 22.82
N PRO A 327 1.25 2.27 23.12
CA PRO A 327 1.78 3.42 22.42
C PRO A 327 3.29 3.57 22.67
N PRO A 328 3.99 4.45 21.96
CA PRO A 328 5.39 4.76 22.24
C PRO A 328 5.59 5.17 23.69
N THR A 329 6.79 4.90 24.23
CA THR A 329 7.12 5.20 25.63
C THR A 329 6.95 6.70 25.92
N GLY A 330 6.11 7.01 26.88
CA GLY A 330 5.81 8.38 27.30
C GLY A 330 4.58 9.01 26.62
N GLU A 331 3.94 8.28 25.72
CA GLU A 331 2.67 8.68 25.14
C GLU A 331 1.50 7.96 25.82
N ASP A 332 0.41 8.67 26.04
CA ASP A 332 -0.80 8.11 26.65
C ASP A 332 -1.61 7.29 25.65
N ALA A 333 -1.63 7.72 24.40
CA ALA A 333 -2.34 7.05 23.32
C ALA A 333 -1.76 7.41 21.94
N VAL A 334 -2.01 6.52 20.97
CA VAL A 334 -1.89 6.80 19.53
C VAL A 334 -3.15 6.28 18.83
N GLY A 335 -3.53 6.88 17.72
CA GLY A 335 -4.70 6.42 16.99
C GLY A 335 -4.93 7.17 15.69
N ALA A 336 -5.98 6.74 15.01
CA ALA A 336 -6.43 7.36 13.77
C ALA A 336 -7.96 7.28 13.64
N LEU A 337 -8.50 8.24 12.90
CA LEU A 337 -9.87 8.27 12.40
C LEU A 337 -9.81 8.23 10.87
N TRP A 338 -10.65 7.41 10.23
CA TRP A 338 -10.76 7.42 8.76
C TRP A 338 -12.19 7.30 8.27
N TYR A 339 -12.44 7.89 7.12
CA TYR A 339 -13.77 7.95 6.52
C TYR A 339 -13.68 8.23 5.02
N LYS A 340 -14.74 7.92 4.28
CA LYS A 340 -14.90 8.31 2.87
C LYS A 340 -15.47 9.72 2.77
N SER A 341 -14.94 10.54 1.87
CA SER A 341 -15.40 11.92 1.69
C SER A 341 -16.71 12.05 0.89
N ILE A 342 -17.30 10.93 0.44
CA ILE A 342 -18.61 10.89 -0.19
C ILE A 342 -19.48 9.80 0.41
N HIS A 343 -20.80 9.99 0.41
CA HIS A 343 -21.74 8.94 0.80
C HIS A 343 -21.81 7.81 -0.21
N SER A 344 -22.00 6.59 0.27
CA SER A 344 -22.19 5.41 -0.60
C SER A 344 -23.41 5.53 -1.51
N SER A 345 -24.43 6.29 -1.11
CA SER A 345 -25.63 6.58 -1.89
C SER A 345 -25.43 7.64 -2.98
N THR A 346 -24.32 8.39 -2.96
CA THR A 346 -24.04 9.47 -3.93
C THR A 346 -24.15 8.95 -5.36
N VAL A 347 -24.71 9.74 -6.25
CA VAL A 347 -24.84 9.47 -7.67
C VAL A 347 -24.07 10.54 -8.42
N CYS A 348 -23.00 10.13 -9.09
CA CYS A 348 -22.23 11.04 -9.93
C CYS A 348 -23.01 11.37 -11.21
N PRO A 349 -22.73 12.53 -11.84
CA PRO A 349 -23.31 12.86 -13.12
C PRO A 349 -23.10 11.71 -14.09
N ASP A 350 -24.16 11.36 -14.83
CA ASP A 350 -24.12 10.27 -15.81
C ASP A 350 -23.24 10.71 -16.99
N THR A 351 -21.96 10.49 -16.84
CA THR A 351 -21.02 10.48 -17.95
C THR A 351 -20.78 9.03 -18.31
N ASP A 352 -20.65 8.68 -19.57
CA ASP A 352 -20.25 7.33 -19.99
C ASP A 352 -18.87 6.90 -19.45
N ALA A 353 -18.18 7.81 -18.82
CA ALA A 353 -16.87 7.58 -18.23
C ALA A 353 -16.92 6.60 -17.06
N LEU A 354 -16.05 5.61 -17.08
CA LEU A 354 -15.92 4.59 -16.03
C LEU A 354 -15.71 5.21 -14.64
N ILE A 355 -14.96 6.32 -14.57
CA ILE A 355 -14.57 7.01 -13.35
C ILE A 355 -15.77 7.58 -12.55
N SER A 356 -16.88 7.89 -13.24
CA SER A 356 -18.11 8.37 -12.62
C SER A 356 -19.02 7.25 -12.11
N LYS A 357 -18.72 6.01 -12.46
CA LYS A 357 -19.52 4.85 -12.06
C LYS A 357 -19.15 4.38 -10.67
N LYS A 358 -20.13 3.83 -9.98
CA LYS A 358 -19.88 3.11 -8.73
C LYS A 358 -19.00 1.89 -9.01
N PRO A 359 -17.93 1.67 -8.21
CA PRO A 359 -17.03 0.55 -8.45
C PRO A 359 -17.70 -0.80 -8.21
N ASP A 360 -17.19 -1.84 -8.86
CA ASP A 360 -17.53 -3.21 -8.51
C ASP A 360 -17.19 -3.47 -7.05
N GLY A 361 -18.16 -3.94 -6.27
CA GLY A 361 -18.03 -4.12 -4.83
C GLY A 361 -18.48 -2.93 -3.97
N TYR A 362 -18.93 -1.81 -4.56
CA TYR A 362 -19.36 -0.61 -3.81
C TYR A 362 -20.48 -0.89 -2.79
N SER A 363 -21.29 -1.93 -3.02
CA SER A 363 -22.39 -2.31 -2.12
C SER A 363 -21.93 -2.68 -0.71
N ALA A 364 -20.64 -2.97 -0.54
CA ALA A 364 -20.03 -3.22 0.76
C ALA A 364 -19.56 -1.92 1.46
N ALA A 365 -19.56 -0.79 0.77
CA ALA A 365 -19.17 0.49 1.37
C ALA A 365 -20.23 0.95 2.38
N SER A 366 -19.81 1.30 3.59
CA SER A 366 -20.66 1.79 4.67
C SER A 366 -20.35 3.24 5.01
N ASP A 367 -21.40 4.03 5.32
CA ASP A 367 -21.28 5.43 5.67
C ASP A 367 -21.03 5.57 7.19
N VAL A 368 -19.78 5.33 7.55
CA VAL A 368 -19.30 5.34 8.94
C VAL A 368 -17.98 6.12 9.06
N LEU A 369 -17.69 6.58 10.28
CA LEU A 369 -16.34 6.97 10.66
C LEU A 369 -15.73 5.79 11.41
N THR A 370 -14.62 5.28 10.91
CA THR A 370 -13.90 4.21 11.58
C THR A 370 -12.76 4.80 12.40
N TRP A 371 -12.53 4.21 13.56
CA TRP A 371 -11.48 4.63 14.46
C TRP A 371 -10.72 3.46 15.06
N ALA A 372 -9.45 3.69 15.34
CA ALA A 372 -8.63 2.79 16.13
C ALA A 372 -7.69 3.58 17.02
N VAL A 373 -7.58 3.15 18.29
CA VAL A 373 -6.76 3.81 19.31
C VAL A 373 -6.05 2.74 20.15
N ILE A 374 -4.75 2.93 20.35
CA ILE A 374 -3.96 2.16 21.32
C ILE A 374 -3.75 3.06 22.53
N VAL A 375 -4.18 2.59 23.71
CA VAL A 375 -4.11 3.34 24.96
C VAL A 375 -3.10 2.69 25.88
N SER A 376 -2.28 3.49 26.54
CA SER A 376 -1.30 3.02 27.53
C SER A 376 -1.96 2.24 28.66
N SER A 377 -1.31 1.18 29.10
CA SER A 377 -1.71 0.41 30.28
C SER A 377 -1.52 1.17 31.60
N ILE A 378 -0.78 2.27 31.57
CA ILE A 378 -0.44 3.09 32.77
C ILE A 378 -1.40 4.28 32.90
N GLY A 379 -1.95 4.75 31.79
CA GLY A 379 -2.83 5.91 31.74
C GLY A 379 -4.32 5.56 31.95
N GLY A 380 -5.16 6.56 31.90
CA GLY A 380 -6.63 6.38 31.87
C GLY A 380 -7.36 6.51 33.20
N PRO A 381 -8.67 6.24 33.24
CA PRO A 381 -9.48 5.79 32.09
C PRO A 381 -9.65 6.86 31.03
N TYR A 382 -9.73 6.40 29.77
CA TYR A 382 -9.98 7.25 28.62
C TYR A 382 -11.29 6.89 27.94
N SER A 383 -11.85 7.85 27.23
CA SER A 383 -12.98 7.62 26.31
C SER A 383 -12.77 8.39 25.01
N ILE A 384 -13.40 7.94 23.96
CA ILE A 384 -13.45 8.69 22.69
C ILE A 384 -14.86 9.13 22.38
N ARG A 385 -14.95 10.27 21.71
CA ARG A 385 -16.19 10.87 21.26
C ARG A 385 -16.08 11.26 19.79
N GLY A 386 -17.06 10.87 18.99
CA GLY A 386 -17.12 11.13 17.55
C GLY A 386 -18.06 12.28 17.22
N PHE A 387 -17.71 13.03 16.17
CA PHE A 387 -18.56 14.09 15.61
C PHE A 387 -18.62 13.96 14.09
N SER A 388 -19.79 14.23 13.52
CA SER A 388 -20.00 14.25 12.08
C SER A 388 -20.98 15.37 11.71
N GLY A 389 -20.59 16.23 10.77
CA GLY A 389 -21.39 17.39 10.40
C GLY A 389 -21.72 18.31 11.57
N GLY A 390 -20.81 18.45 12.53
CA GLY A 390 -21.01 19.26 13.74
C GLY A 390 -21.88 18.60 14.82
N GLN A 391 -22.40 17.40 14.60
CA GLN A 391 -23.22 16.68 15.59
C GLN A 391 -22.39 15.64 16.34
N GLU A 392 -22.53 15.62 17.66
CA GLU A 392 -21.98 14.55 18.49
C GLU A 392 -22.72 13.24 18.20
N LEU A 393 -21.96 12.16 17.95
CA LEU A 393 -22.50 10.85 17.60
C LEU A 393 -22.59 9.95 18.83
N GLN A 394 -21.46 9.43 19.28
CA GLN A 394 -21.39 8.44 20.35
C GLN A 394 -20.08 8.58 21.11
N THR A 395 -20.09 8.15 22.38
CA THR A 395 -18.90 8.04 23.22
C THR A 395 -18.62 6.55 23.52
N PHE A 396 -17.35 6.14 23.36
CA PHE A 396 -16.88 4.81 23.73
C PHE A 396 -15.85 4.92 24.85
N TYR A 397 -15.95 4.06 25.85
CA TYR A 397 -14.95 3.90 26.90
C TYR A 397 -13.86 2.96 26.42
N LEU A 398 -12.60 3.32 26.61
CA LEU A 398 -11.45 2.57 26.15
C LEU A 398 -10.85 1.74 27.29
N THR A 399 -10.27 0.60 26.90
CA THR A 399 -9.44 -0.25 27.77
C THR A 399 -7.98 -0.12 27.37
N ALA A 400 -7.06 -0.45 28.27
CA ALA A 400 -5.64 -0.52 27.95
C ALA A 400 -5.39 -1.40 26.73
N GLY A 401 -4.49 -0.97 25.85
CA GLY A 401 -4.17 -1.65 24.61
C GLY A 401 -5.02 -1.18 23.43
N TYR A 402 -5.27 -2.07 22.50
CA TYR A 402 -5.92 -1.80 21.22
C TYR A 402 -7.43 -1.75 21.32
N ASN A 403 -8.02 -0.65 20.90
CA ASN A 403 -9.46 -0.43 20.81
C ASN A 403 -9.81 0.06 19.40
N PHE A 404 -10.93 -0.40 18.87
CA PHE A 404 -11.39 0.04 17.55
C PHE A 404 -12.91 -0.09 17.42
N GLY A 405 -13.46 0.60 16.44
CA GLY A 405 -14.89 0.53 16.13
C GLY A 405 -15.29 1.56 15.08
N THR A 406 -16.60 1.78 15.00
CA THR A 406 -17.18 2.73 14.05
C THR A 406 -18.17 3.64 14.77
N PHE A 407 -18.21 4.91 14.36
CA PHE A 407 -19.33 5.80 14.62
C PHE A 407 -20.26 5.74 13.42
N SER A 408 -21.51 5.41 13.67
CA SER A 408 -22.54 5.36 12.62
C SER A 408 -23.03 6.76 12.26
N SER A 409 -23.68 6.89 11.10
CA SER A 409 -24.32 8.12 10.66
C SER A 409 -23.34 9.21 10.19
N LEU A 410 -22.50 8.86 9.20
CA LEU A 410 -21.68 9.83 8.49
C LEU A 410 -22.56 10.95 7.92
N GLN A 411 -22.27 12.20 8.28
CA GLN A 411 -22.98 13.41 7.82
C GLN A 411 -22.06 14.26 6.95
N GLU A 412 -22.66 15.13 6.13
CA GLU A 412 -21.91 16.12 5.36
C GLU A 412 -21.14 17.10 6.26
N GLY A 413 -20.00 17.60 5.77
CA GLY A 413 -19.15 18.55 6.48
C GLY A 413 -18.02 17.89 7.26
N ASP A 414 -17.67 18.49 8.40
CA ASP A 414 -16.53 18.10 9.23
C ASP A 414 -16.69 16.75 9.91
N GLN A 415 -15.58 16.02 9.99
CA GLN A 415 -15.47 14.78 10.73
C GLN A 415 -14.40 14.91 11.81
N ARG A 416 -14.73 14.50 13.05
CA ARG A 416 -13.83 14.66 14.19
C ARG A 416 -13.96 13.54 15.21
N MET A 417 -12.84 13.18 15.84
CA MET A 417 -12.77 12.33 17.00
C MET A 417 -11.95 13.00 18.09
N GLU A 418 -12.42 12.92 19.32
CA GLU A 418 -11.75 13.44 20.51
C GLU A 418 -11.45 12.31 21.49
N LEU A 419 -10.22 12.31 22.06
CA LEU A 419 -9.86 11.50 23.20
C LEU A 419 -10.03 12.34 24.48
N LEU A 420 -10.75 11.79 25.46
CA LEU A 420 -11.05 12.44 26.72
C LEU A 420 -10.39 11.71 27.88
N ASP A 421 -9.89 12.47 28.85
CA ASP A 421 -9.40 11.95 30.13
C ASP A 421 -10.56 11.56 31.08
N ALA A 422 -10.20 11.05 32.26
CA ALA A 422 -11.16 10.68 33.31
C ALA A 422 -12.04 11.83 33.81
N SER A 423 -11.62 13.07 33.61
CA SER A 423 -12.36 14.29 34.00
C SER A 423 -13.25 14.81 32.87
N GLY A 424 -13.19 14.19 31.69
CA GLY A 424 -13.90 14.62 30.50
C GLY A 424 -13.22 15.75 29.73
N ASN A 425 -11.95 16.04 30.03
CA ASN A 425 -11.20 17.02 29.25
C ASN A 425 -10.69 16.38 27.95
N VAL A 426 -10.73 17.13 26.85
CA VAL A 426 -10.15 16.73 25.57
C VAL A 426 -8.64 16.79 25.68
N VAL A 427 -7.97 15.66 25.45
CA VAL A 427 -6.50 15.53 25.52
C VAL A 427 -5.84 15.32 24.16
N MET A 428 -6.57 14.72 23.20
CA MET A 428 -6.13 14.55 21.82
C MET A 428 -7.31 14.69 20.86
N VAL A 429 -7.03 15.12 19.63
CA VAL A 429 -8.04 15.30 18.57
C VAL A 429 -7.52 14.76 17.24
N ALA A 430 -8.43 14.10 16.50
CA ALA A 430 -8.28 13.84 15.08
C ALA A 430 -9.32 14.68 14.33
N SER A 431 -8.89 15.65 13.53
CA SER A 431 -9.77 16.60 12.80
C SER A 431 -9.09 17.15 11.55
N GLY A 432 -9.84 17.77 10.67
CA GLY A 432 -9.41 18.26 9.37
C GLY A 432 -9.76 17.26 8.26
N GLY A 433 -8.91 17.16 7.25
CA GLY A 433 -9.19 16.32 6.07
C GLY A 433 -10.17 16.99 5.10
N ARG A 434 -10.80 16.21 4.24
CA ARG A 434 -11.83 16.69 3.30
C ARG A 434 -13.21 16.63 3.95
N CYS A 435 -14.03 17.62 3.66
CA CYS A 435 -15.44 17.58 4.05
C CYS A 435 -16.15 16.41 3.36
N VAL A 436 -17.04 15.77 4.09
CA VAL A 436 -17.96 14.79 3.49
C VAL A 436 -19.03 15.53 2.71
N THR A 437 -19.33 15.02 1.51
CA THR A 437 -20.33 15.61 0.63
C THR A 437 -21.26 14.54 0.03
N SER A 438 -22.48 14.97 -0.33
CA SER A 438 -23.43 14.14 -1.10
C SER A 438 -23.29 14.31 -2.61
N THR A 439 -22.30 15.08 -3.06
CA THR A 439 -21.99 15.29 -4.48
C THR A 439 -20.73 14.52 -4.88
N CYS A 440 -20.49 14.39 -6.18
CA CYS A 440 -19.25 13.83 -6.71
C CYS A 440 -18.32 14.98 -7.12
N PRO A 441 -17.33 15.35 -6.32
CA PRO A 441 -16.31 16.29 -6.76
C PRO A 441 -15.63 15.77 -8.04
N ASP A 442 -15.45 16.63 -9.01
CA ASP A 442 -14.87 16.32 -10.33
C ASP A 442 -15.57 15.19 -11.11
N GLY A 443 -16.81 14.88 -10.75
CA GLY A 443 -17.56 13.80 -11.38
C GLY A 443 -17.08 12.40 -11.05
N ILE A 444 -16.22 12.25 -10.04
CA ILE A 444 -15.60 10.97 -9.67
C ILE A 444 -16.33 10.36 -8.48
N TYR A 445 -16.66 9.07 -8.59
CA TYR A 445 -17.11 8.30 -7.44
C TYR A 445 -15.90 7.81 -6.63
N ASN A 446 -15.33 8.71 -5.80
CA ASN A 446 -14.07 8.48 -5.11
C ASN A 446 -14.29 7.87 -3.71
N LEU A 447 -13.86 6.63 -3.52
CA LEU A 447 -13.87 5.93 -2.24
C LEU A 447 -12.49 5.87 -1.54
N ASN A 448 -11.50 6.61 -2.05
CA ASN A 448 -10.22 6.77 -1.36
C ASN A 448 -10.45 7.49 -0.03
N PRO A 449 -10.01 6.95 1.13
CA PRO A 449 -10.37 7.51 2.43
C PRO A 449 -9.56 8.74 2.79
N GLN A 450 -10.13 9.53 3.69
CA GLN A 450 -9.39 10.48 4.52
C GLN A 450 -8.92 9.75 5.77
N ILE A 451 -7.65 9.94 6.16
CA ILE A 451 -7.06 9.32 7.36
C ILE A 451 -6.46 10.41 8.23
N LEU A 452 -7.03 10.60 9.40
CA LEU A 452 -6.66 11.63 10.35
C LEU A 452 -5.95 11.04 11.55
N GLU A 453 -4.75 11.52 11.82
CA GLU A 453 -3.99 11.15 13.01
C GLU A 453 -4.63 11.74 14.27
N LEU A 454 -4.67 10.97 15.35
CA LEU A 454 -5.02 11.44 16.68
C LEU A 454 -3.80 12.15 17.29
N THR A 455 -3.89 13.47 17.49
CA THR A 455 -2.77 14.30 17.93
C THR A 455 -3.07 15.07 19.21
N MET A 456 -2.05 15.48 19.97
CA MET A 456 -2.18 16.34 21.15
C MET A 456 -2.54 17.79 20.79
N ASP A 457 -2.52 18.17 19.53
CA ASP A 457 -3.03 19.46 19.09
C ASP A 457 -4.55 19.45 19.15
N THR A 458 -5.11 19.99 20.23
CA THR A 458 -6.54 20.04 20.46
C THR A 458 -7.23 21.20 19.74
N SER A 459 -6.50 21.97 18.93
CA SER A 459 -7.10 23.01 18.09
C SER A 459 -8.05 22.38 17.06
N GLU A 460 -9.23 22.95 16.95
CA GLU A 460 -10.22 22.47 15.97
C GLU A 460 -9.77 22.86 14.57
N LYS A 461 -9.56 21.85 13.72
CA LYS A 461 -9.25 22.02 12.30
C LYS A 461 -10.53 21.76 11.50
N THR A 462 -10.98 22.76 10.77
CA THR A 462 -12.10 22.60 9.84
C THR A 462 -11.66 21.77 8.65
N CYS A 463 -12.57 20.98 8.10
CA CYS A 463 -12.32 20.23 6.87
C CYS A 463 -12.11 21.19 5.69
N SER A 464 -11.32 20.76 4.72
CA SER A 464 -11.21 21.44 3.44
C SER A 464 -12.37 21.05 2.54
N GLU A 465 -12.97 22.08 1.90
CA GLU A 465 -14.00 21.83 0.90
C GLU A 465 -13.49 20.89 -0.20
N PRO A 466 -14.37 20.09 -0.81
CA PRO A 466 -14.01 19.29 -1.97
C PRO A 466 -13.36 20.17 -3.03
N ILE A 467 -12.30 19.69 -3.66
CA ILE A 467 -11.71 20.37 -4.80
C ILE A 467 -12.72 20.26 -5.94
N THR A 468 -13.46 21.35 -6.17
CA THR A 468 -14.41 21.45 -7.27
C THR A 468 -13.75 21.68 -8.62
N ASP A 469 -12.43 21.91 -8.62
CA ASP A 469 -11.66 22.37 -9.79
C ASP A 469 -10.30 21.65 -9.91
N MET A 470 -10.19 20.38 -9.55
CA MET A 470 -8.97 19.61 -9.89
C MET A 470 -8.78 19.56 -11.43
N TYR A 471 -9.88 19.55 -12.14
CA TYR A 471 -9.93 19.72 -13.59
C TYR A 471 -11.08 20.68 -13.94
N PRO A 472 -10.79 21.94 -14.31
CA PRO A 472 -11.83 22.84 -14.78
C PRO A 472 -12.55 22.18 -15.95
N PRO A 473 -13.88 22.32 -16.04
CA PRO A 473 -14.65 21.73 -17.15
C PRO A 473 -14.04 22.16 -18.48
N ILE A 474 -14.03 21.24 -19.43
CA ILE A 474 -13.45 21.41 -20.76
C ILE A 474 -13.92 22.70 -21.47
N SER A 475 -15.08 23.24 -21.06
CA SER A 475 -15.67 24.48 -21.56
C SER A 475 -15.14 25.77 -20.92
N ALA A 476 -14.42 25.69 -19.80
CA ALA A 476 -13.85 26.89 -19.22
C ALA A 476 -12.58 27.26 -20.00
N ALA A 477 -12.41 28.51 -20.31
CA ALA A 477 -11.23 29.09 -20.93
C ALA A 477 -10.00 29.01 -19.99
N ALA A 478 -9.67 27.81 -19.55
CA ALA A 478 -8.39 27.55 -18.91
C ALA A 478 -7.33 27.93 -19.92
N THR A 479 -6.40 28.77 -19.53
CA THR A 479 -5.24 29.01 -20.36
C THR A 479 -4.60 27.65 -20.62
N TRP A 480 -4.35 27.30 -21.87
CA TRP A 480 -3.79 26.01 -22.26
C TRP A 480 -2.55 25.58 -21.43
N GLY A 481 -1.77 26.56 -20.94
CA GLY A 481 -0.63 26.30 -20.06
C GLY A 481 -1.01 25.69 -18.70
N THR A 482 -2.17 26.02 -18.15
CA THR A 482 -2.62 25.44 -16.88
C THR A 482 -3.03 23.97 -17.04
N ARG A 483 -3.55 23.64 -18.20
CA ARG A 483 -4.04 22.29 -18.49
C ARG A 483 -2.96 21.34 -18.99
N LEU A 484 -2.13 21.79 -19.93
CA LEU A 484 -1.04 20.98 -20.49
C LEU A 484 0.04 20.63 -19.46
N PHE A 485 0.24 21.49 -18.46
CA PHE A 485 1.39 21.37 -17.56
C PHE A 485 0.99 21.23 -16.08
N GLY A 486 -0.30 21.22 -15.76
CA GLY A 486 -0.76 21.12 -14.37
C GLY A 486 -0.29 22.25 -13.43
N PHE A 487 0.22 23.36 -13.98
CA PHE A 487 0.78 24.44 -13.18
C PHE A 487 -0.24 25.53 -12.89
N ASN A 488 -0.63 25.68 -11.65
CA ASN A 488 -1.46 26.81 -11.20
C ASN A 488 -0.74 28.16 -11.26
N LYS A 489 0.58 28.19 -11.44
CA LYS A 489 1.39 29.41 -11.51
C LYS A 489 2.54 29.24 -12.51
N CYS A 490 2.35 29.69 -13.74
CA CYS A 490 3.45 29.81 -14.69
C CYS A 490 4.26 31.09 -14.42
N THR A 491 5.58 30.97 -14.35
CA THR A 491 6.48 32.15 -14.37
C THR A 491 6.42 32.83 -15.72
N PRO A 492 6.76 34.12 -15.81
CA PRO A 492 6.79 34.83 -17.12
C PRO A 492 7.67 34.13 -18.17
N GLY A 493 8.83 33.58 -17.78
CA GLY A 493 9.72 32.85 -18.69
C GLY A 493 9.07 31.54 -19.20
N MET A 494 8.45 30.80 -18.33
CA MET A 494 7.74 29.55 -18.64
C MET A 494 6.59 29.79 -19.64
N LYS A 495 5.82 30.87 -19.47
CA LYS A 495 4.78 31.26 -20.41
C LYS A 495 5.35 31.56 -21.82
N SER A 496 6.50 32.22 -21.90
CA SER A 496 7.18 32.53 -23.15
C SER A 496 7.63 31.25 -23.86
N ASP A 497 8.13 30.28 -23.15
CA ASP A 497 8.61 29.01 -23.72
C ASP A 497 7.47 28.12 -24.20
N ILE A 498 6.39 28.07 -23.42
CA ILE A 498 5.15 27.40 -23.79
C ILE A 498 4.55 28.06 -25.06
N GLN A 499 4.51 29.37 -25.11
CA GLN A 499 4.02 30.09 -26.28
C GLN A 499 4.87 29.79 -27.52
N ARG A 500 6.20 29.72 -27.39
CA ARG A 500 7.09 29.35 -28.52
C ARG A 500 6.81 27.91 -28.98
N ALA A 501 6.67 26.97 -28.09
CA ALA A 501 6.34 25.58 -28.44
C ALA A 501 4.99 25.49 -29.17
N TYR A 502 4.00 26.26 -28.71
CA TYR A 502 2.69 26.37 -29.36
C TYR A 502 2.80 26.99 -30.77
N ASP A 503 3.51 28.09 -30.91
CA ASP A 503 3.70 28.78 -32.20
C ASP A 503 4.45 27.88 -33.20
N ASP A 504 5.47 27.15 -32.74
CA ASP A 504 6.21 26.20 -33.57
C ASP A 504 5.34 25.02 -34.02
N PHE A 505 4.52 24.49 -33.12
CA PHE A 505 3.57 23.44 -33.45
C PHE A 505 2.54 23.93 -34.48
N HIS A 506 1.94 25.09 -34.24
CA HIS A 506 0.96 25.69 -35.14
C HIS A 506 1.57 25.92 -36.54
N ARG A 507 2.79 26.48 -36.61
CA ARG A 507 3.52 26.66 -37.86
C ARG A 507 3.76 25.35 -38.62
N LEU A 508 4.12 24.29 -37.91
CA LEU A 508 4.36 22.96 -38.51
C LEU A 508 3.07 22.32 -39.04
N THR A 509 1.96 22.46 -38.33
CA THR A 509 0.66 21.95 -38.75
C THR A 509 0.10 22.72 -39.94
N ASP A 510 0.26 24.05 -39.99
CA ASP A 510 -0.14 24.89 -41.13
C ASP A 510 0.68 24.59 -42.38
N GLN A 511 2.00 24.42 -42.24
CA GLN A 511 2.88 24.04 -43.36
C GLN A 511 2.51 22.68 -43.98
N ASN A 512 1.88 21.80 -43.23
CA ASN A 512 1.45 20.47 -43.67
C ASN A 512 -0.05 20.41 -44.03
N GLY A 513 -0.75 21.56 -44.04
CA GLY A 513 -2.18 21.64 -44.42
C GLY A 513 -3.12 21.01 -43.39
N VAL A 514 -2.72 20.93 -42.14
CA VAL A 514 -3.49 20.34 -41.05
C VAL A 514 -4.09 21.41 -40.14
N GLY A 515 -3.53 22.64 -40.15
CA GLY A 515 -3.91 23.74 -39.26
C GLY A 515 -5.39 24.11 -39.30
N ASP A 516 -5.97 24.16 -40.49
CA ASP A 516 -7.40 24.50 -40.71
C ASP A 516 -8.37 23.47 -40.17
N LYS A 517 -7.90 22.27 -39.77
CA LYS A 517 -8.73 21.18 -39.27
C LYS A 517 -8.78 21.16 -37.75
N ILE A 518 -8.05 22.03 -37.06
CA ILE A 518 -7.91 22.07 -35.62
C ILE A 518 -8.58 23.32 -35.07
N ASP A 519 -9.46 23.15 -34.09
CA ASP A 519 -10.00 24.25 -33.31
C ASP A 519 -8.96 24.69 -32.26
N TRP A 520 -8.14 25.65 -32.63
CA TRP A 520 -7.09 26.21 -31.77
C TRP A 520 -7.60 27.01 -30.58
N THR A 521 -8.90 27.28 -30.51
CA THR A 521 -9.50 27.97 -29.37
C THR A 521 -9.82 27.00 -28.22
N SER A 522 -9.82 25.73 -28.51
CA SER A 522 -10.11 24.66 -27.54
C SER A 522 -8.83 24.01 -27.04
N VAL A 523 -8.62 24.06 -25.73
CA VAL A 523 -7.45 23.38 -25.08
C VAL A 523 -7.55 21.87 -25.21
N ALA A 524 -8.76 21.33 -25.30
CA ALA A 524 -8.98 19.93 -25.61
C ALA A 524 -8.40 19.51 -26.97
N ALA A 525 -8.28 20.45 -27.92
CA ALA A 525 -7.63 20.18 -29.19
C ALA A 525 -6.14 19.87 -29.03
N LEU A 526 -5.48 20.38 -28.01
CA LEU A 526 -4.06 20.10 -27.74
C LEU A 526 -3.80 18.73 -27.14
N GLU A 527 -4.74 18.17 -26.41
CA GLU A 527 -4.69 16.77 -25.95
C GLU A 527 -4.96 15.78 -27.09
N PHE A 528 -5.69 16.22 -28.11
CA PHE A 528 -5.99 15.50 -29.34
C PHE A 528 -5.12 15.90 -30.53
N LEU A 529 -3.96 16.42 -30.27
CA LEU A 529 -2.99 16.74 -31.30
C LEU A 529 -2.27 15.52 -31.87
N ALA A 530 -2.98 14.41 -32.00
CA ALA A 530 -2.83 13.60 -33.17
C ALA A 530 -4.00 13.96 -34.12
N PRO A 531 -3.90 15.02 -34.96
CA PRO A 531 -4.73 15.02 -36.13
C PRO A 531 -4.48 13.70 -36.84
N PRO A 532 -5.43 13.11 -37.55
CA PRO A 532 -5.16 11.90 -38.32
C PRO A 532 -3.94 12.22 -39.20
N VAL A 533 -2.82 11.62 -38.80
CA VAL A 533 -1.52 11.93 -39.41
C VAL A 533 -1.54 11.19 -40.73
N GLU A 534 -1.60 11.91 -41.80
CA GLU A 534 -1.72 11.34 -43.14
C GLU A 534 -0.44 10.63 -43.59
N ASN A 535 0.69 10.84 -42.86
CA ASN A 535 1.96 10.19 -43.17
C ASN A 535 2.97 10.23 -42.02
N GLU A 536 3.93 9.30 -42.04
CA GLU A 536 5.00 9.14 -41.00
C GLU A 536 5.87 10.41 -40.84
N ARG A 537 5.99 11.24 -41.85
CA ARG A 537 6.78 12.47 -41.79
C ARG A 537 6.13 13.55 -40.94
N GLN A 538 4.81 13.70 -41.02
CA GLN A 538 4.05 14.61 -40.16
C GLN A 538 4.09 14.14 -38.69
N GLN A 539 3.97 12.85 -38.47
CA GLN A 539 4.08 12.26 -37.13
C GLN A 539 5.47 12.54 -36.53
N ALA A 540 6.55 12.36 -37.30
CA ALA A 540 7.89 12.61 -36.83
C ALA A 540 8.13 14.09 -36.51
N GLN A 541 7.54 15.04 -37.28
CA GLN A 541 7.65 16.47 -37.02
C GLN A 541 6.90 16.90 -35.76
N ILE A 542 5.70 16.37 -35.56
CA ILE A 542 4.90 16.60 -34.35
C ILE A 542 5.64 16.03 -33.12
N GLN A 543 6.15 14.82 -33.21
CA GLN A 543 6.93 14.19 -32.15
C GLN A 543 8.20 14.99 -31.79
N ASP A 544 8.89 15.60 -32.80
CA ASP A 544 10.09 16.43 -32.57
C ASP A 544 9.77 17.71 -31.76
N VAL A 545 8.64 18.35 -32.02
CA VAL A 545 8.20 19.53 -31.25
C VAL A 545 7.90 19.17 -29.79
N PHE A 546 7.21 18.06 -29.57
CA PHE A 546 6.91 17.60 -28.19
C PHE A 546 8.16 17.11 -27.46
N THR A 547 9.09 16.46 -28.15
CA THR A 547 10.38 16.08 -27.58
C THR A 547 11.18 17.32 -27.15
N LYS A 548 11.17 18.37 -27.93
CA LYS A 548 11.82 19.65 -27.57
C LYS A 548 11.12 20.30 -26.37
N ALA A 549 9.80 20.30 -26.34
CA ALA A 549 9.05 20.84 -25.23
C ALA A 549 9.32 20.06 -23.91
N SER A 550 9.40 18.74 -23.96
CA SER A 550 9.73 17.89 -22.80
C SER A 550 11.17 18.06 -22.30
N THR A 551 12.10 18.45 -23.18
CA THR A 551 13.49 18.74 -22.79
C THR A 551 13.59 20.07 -22.02
N ILE A 552 12.69 21.01 -22.30
CA ILE A 552 12.65 22.31 -21.61
C ILE A 552 11.91 22.20 -20.28
N TYR A 553 10.92 21.30 -20.20
CA TYR A 553 10.12 21.06 -19.01
C TYR A 553 10.09 19.55 -18.68
N PRO A 554 11.01 19.06 -17.85
CA PRO A 554 10.96 17.67 -17.36
C PRO A 554 9.63 17.45 -16.61
N GLY A 555 8.80 16.55 -17.10
CA GLY A 555 7.43 16.31 -16.60
C GLY A 555 6.35 16.53 -17.65
N PHE A 556 6.72 16.99 -18.83
CA PHE A 556 5.83 17.05 -19.98
C PHE A 556 5.88 15.72 -20.76
N TYR A 557 4.80 14.97 -20.70
CA TYR A 557 4.69 13.72 -21.45
C TYR A 557 3.58 13.84 -22.49
N PHE A 558 3.93 13.55 -23.73
CA PHE A 558 3.00 13.27 -24.80
C PHE A 558 2.92 11.75 -24.97
N ASN A 559 1.74 11.21 -24.76
CA ASN A 559 1.47 9.82 -25.11
C ASN A 559 0.78 9.82 -26.49
N PRO A 560 1.45 9.32 -27.55
CA PRO A 560 0.91 9.30 -28.91
C PRO A 560 -0.28 8.37 -29.05
#